data_76982219d721ffe4486a2b39cef4b31c
#
_entry.id   76982219d721ffe4486a2b39cef4b31c
#
_cell.length_a   1.000
_cell.length_b   1.000
_cell.length_c   1.000
_cell.angle_alpha   90.00
_cell.angle_beta   90.00
_cell.angle_gamma   90.00
#
_symmetry.space_group_name_H-M   'P 1'
#
loop_
_entity.id
_entity.type
_entity.pdbx_description
1 polymer ?
#
loop_
_entity_poly.entity_id
_entity_poly.type
_entity_poly.pdbx_seq_one_letter_code
_entity_poly.pdbx_strand_id
1 'polypeptide(L)'
;LPVEAVVDLVGPATRWVAVTGSSNAVGTIPDTAAITAAAHTAGARVVVDGVHLTPHRPVDVGTLDCDVLTTSSYKWYGPHAGIMWVEPGLLESLSPYKVRPAPDAGPGSLQYGTPSWEGLAGIDAAACFLLDVGLEEIAAHETERFARLLDGLHEIDGVRVVGPQDAADRAPTLMFEVAGKSPAAVAELLADAQVAVWDGHNYAVEAMIPLGLDAEDGAVRAGISVYTTDHDVDRLLAAVADVVDRPVSA
;
A
#
# COMPACT_ATOMS: atom_id res chain seq x y z
N LEU A 1 11.31 4.17 -4.74
CA LEU A 1 11.34 4.78 -6.08
C LEU A 1 11.93 6.19 -5.92
N PRO A 2 13.16 6.43 -6.37
CA PRO A 2 13.76 7.77 -6.33
C PRO A 2 13.06 8.71 -7.33
N VAL A 3 12.88 9.96 -6.95
CA VAL A 3 12.21 10.98 -7.79
C VAL A 3 12.96 11.16 -9.12
N GLU A 4 14.28 11.15 -9.08
CA GLU A 4 15.16 11.31 -10.22
C GLU A 4 14.90 10.25 -11.31
N ALA A 5 14.65 9.01 -10.90
CA ALA A 5 14.35 7.91 -11.84
C ALA A 5 13.03 8.15 -12.60
N VAL A 6 12.08 8.88 -12.00
CA VAL A 6 10.83 9.25 -12.67
C VAL A 6 11.07 10.47 -13.57
N VAL A 7 11.79 11.46 -13.06
CA VAL A 7 12.13 12.70 -13.81
C VAL A 7 12.85 12.37 -15.12
N ASP A 8 13.78 11.42 -15.10
CA ASP A 8 14.55 11.00 -16.28
C ASP A 8 13.67 10.31 -17.36
N LEU A 9 12.51 9.78 -16.98
CA LEU A 9 11.56 9.14 -17.89
C LEU A 9 10.50 10.10 -18.44
N VAL A 10 10.27 11.23 -17.76
CA VAL A 10 9.23 12.19 -18.13
C VAL A 10 9.76 13.16 -19.19
N GLY A 11 9.00 13.32 -20.27
CA GLY A 11 9.39 14.19 -21.38
C GLY A 11 8.18 14.81 -22.09
N PRO A 12 8.39 15.60 -23.16
CA PRO A 12 7.30 16.32 -23.86
C PRO A 12 6.21 15.43 -24.47
N ALA A 13 6.48 14.13 -24.64
CA ALA A 13 5.53 13.15 -25.15
C ALA A 13 4.73 12.47 -24.01
N THR A 14 5.17 12.61 -22.76
CA THR A 14 4.47 12.05 -21.61
C THR A 14 3.13 12.76 -21.40
N ARG A 15 2.05 11.99 -21.28
CA ARG A 15 0.70 12.50 -21.02
C ARG A 15 0.22 12.20 -19.63
N TRP A 16 0.63 11.05 -19.12
CA TRP A 16 0.26 10.55 -17.80
C TRP A 16 1.45 9.91 -17.11
N VAL A 17 1.56 10.15 -15.81
CA VAL A 17 2.44 9.44 -14.91
C VAL A 17 1.53 8.72 -13.91
N ALA A 18 1.63 7.39 -13.84
CA ALA A 18 0.95 6.60 -12.83
C ALA A 18 1.97 6.13 -11.80
N VAL A 19 1.75 6.45 -10.53
CA VAL A 19 2.68 6.12 -9.44
C VAL A 19 1.92 5.59 -8.24
N THR A 20 2.52 4.61 -7.55
CA THR A 20 1.98 4.16 -6.27
C THR A 20 2.27 5.19 -5.17
N GLY A 21 1.29 5.44 -4.31
CA GLY A 21 1.48 6.24 -3.10
C GLY A 21 2.25 5.50 -2.02
N SER A 22 2.17 4.16 -2.02
CA SER A 22 2.95 3.30 -1.13
C SER A 22 3.05 1.88 -1.70
N SER A 23 4.22 1.25 -1.53
CA SER A 23 4.42 -0.14 -1.93
C SER A 23 3.66 -1.09 -1.01
N ASN A 24 2.80 -1.93 -1.58
CA ASN A 24 2.10 -2.99 -0.84
C ASN A 24 3.00 -4.20 -0.49
N ALA A 25 4.23 -4.24 -0.99
CA ALA A 25 5.21 -5.29 -0.70
C ALA A 25 6.17 -4.86 0.42
N VAL A 26 6.88 -3.76 0.23
CA VAL A 26 7.95 -3.33 1.15
C VAL A 26 7.68 -1.98 1.84
N GLY A 27 6.47 -1.44 1.70
CA GLY A 27 6.01 -0.27 2.45
C GLY A 27 6.63 1.08 2.04
N THR A 28 7.55 1.14 1.09
CA THR A 28 8.16 2.42 0.66
C THR A 28 7.11 3.42 0.19
N ILE A 29 7.21 4.66 0.65
CA ILE A 29 6.38 5.79 0.22
C ILE A 29 7.27 6.69 -0.64
N PRO A 30 7.03 6.80 -1.96
CA PRO A 30 7.77 7.72 -2.81
C PRO A 30 7.34 9.17 -2.54
N ASP A 31 8.21 10.12 -2.80
CA ASP A 31 7.84 11.54 -2.78
C ASP A 31 6.93 11.86 -3.97
N THR A 32 5.64 11.54 -3.79
CA THR A 32 4.63 11.72 -4.84
C THR A 32 4.40 13.17 -5.19
N ALA A 33 4.57 14.10 -4.25
CA ALA A 33 4.45 15.54 -4.51
C ALA A 33 5.56 16.03 -5.44
N ALA A 34 6.81 15.65 -5.20
CA ALA A 34 7.93 15.98 -6.08
C ALA A 34 7.79 15.34 -7.47
N ILE A 35 7.32 14.07 -7.53
CA ILE A 35 7.02 13.41 -8.81
C ILE A 35 5.92 14.15 -9.57
N THR A 36 4.86 14.57 -8.87
CA THR A 36 3.76 15.34 -9.47
C THR A 36 4.26 16.66 -10.03
N ALA A 37 5.04 17.42 -9.27
CA ALA A 37 5.61 18.70 -9.73
C ALA A 37 6.48 18.53 -11.00
N ALA A 38 7.29 17.48 -11.05
CA ALA A 38 8.10 17.16 -12.23
C ALA A 38 7.23 16.79 -13.45
N ALA A 39 6.21 15.97 -13.27
CA ALA A 39 5.26 15.58 -14.31
C ALA A 39 4.50 16.81 -14.87
N HIS A 40 3.99 17.67 -13.99
CA HIS A 40 3.29 18.90 -14.37
C HIS A 40 4.19 19.86 -15.13
N THR A 41 5.48 19.96 -14.76
CA THR A 41 6.46 20.78 -15.50
C THR A 41 6.63 20.31 -16.96
N ALA A 42 6.48 19.03 -17.23
CA ALA A 42 6.50 18.45 -18.57
C ALA A 42 5.12 18.47 -19.28
N GLY A 43 4.08 18.96 -18.62
CA GLY A 43 2.70 18.98 -19.12
C GLY A 43 1.97 17.64 -19.03
N ALA A 44 2.48 16.71 -18.24
CA ALA A 44 1.84 15.42 -17.95
C ALA A 44 0.92 15.53 -16.73
N ARG A 45 -0.09 14.67 -16.66
CA ARG A 45 -0.98 14.50 -15.51
C ARG A 45 -0.54 13.33 -14.65
N VAL A 46 -0.96 13.31 -13.37
CA VAL A 46 -0.52 12.31 -12.41
C VAL A 46 -1.71 11.56 -11.79
N VAL A 47 -1.63 10.24 -11.86
CA VAL A 47 -2.52 9.31 -11.14
C VAL A 47 -1.75 8.70 -9.98
N VAL A 48 -2.22 8.89 -8.77
CA VAL A 48 -1.67 8.25 -7.57
C VAL A 48 -2.55 7.05 -7.17
N ASP A 49 -1.95 5.87 -7.12
CA ASP A 49 -2.55 4.72 -6.48
C ASP A 49 -2.31 4.80 -4.97
N GLY A 50 -3.31 5.32 -4.25
CA GLY A 50 -3.30 5.47 -2.81
C GLY A 50 -3.85 4.26 -2.04
N VAL A 51 -4.13 3.13 -2.71
CA VAL A 51 -4.79 1.97 -2.10
C VAL A 51 -4.07 1.46 -0.86
N HIS A 52 -2.74 1.43 -0.87
CA HIS A 52 -1.96 1.00 0.30
C HIS A 52 -1.54 2.17 1.21
N LEU A 53 -1.56 3.40 0.73
CA LEU A 53 -1.20 4.59 1.51
C LEU A 53 -2.33 5.02 2.46
N THR A 54 -3.56 5.10 1.93
CA THR A 54 -4.72 5.72 2.60
C THR A 54 -5.04 5.16 3.99
N PRO A 55 -4.94 3.84 4.28
CA PRO A 55 -5.22 3.34 5.63
C PRO A 55 -4.14 3.68 6.67
N HIS A 56 -2.94 4.06 6.24
CA HIS A 56 -1.75 4.15 7.09
C HIS A 56 -1.23 5.57 7.32
N ARG A 57 -1.61 6.51 6.46
CA ARG A 57 -1.12 7.89 6.51
C ARG A 57 -2.24 8.86 6.16
N PRO A 58 -2.24 10.07 6.74
CA PRO A 58 -3.07 11.16 6.25
C PRO A 58 -2.75 11.43 4.77
N VAL A 59 -3.79 11.54 3.96
CA VAL A 59 -3.67 11.83 2.53
C VAL A 59 -4.42 13.13 2.23
N ASP A 60 -3.68 14.15 1.83
CA ASP A 60 -4.22 15.42 1.39
C ASP A 60 -3.91 15.61 -0.11
N VAL A 61 -4.95 15.57 -0.93
CA VAL A 61 -4.83 15.74 -2.39
C VAL A 61 -4.30 17.12 -2.78
N GLY A 62 -4.52 18.14 -1.94
CA GLY A 62 -3.95 19.47 -2.15
C GLY A 62 -2.43 19.50 -1.97
N THR A 63 -1.90 18.73 -1.03
CA THR A 63 -0.46 18.57 -0.83
C THR A 63 0.18 17.68 -1.89
N LEU A 64 -0.49 16.61 -2.30
CA LEU A 64 -0.02 15.72 -3.38
C LEU A 64 -0.06 16.42 -4.75
N ASP A 65 -0.95 17.39 -4.93
CA ASP A 65 -1.20 18.14 -6.17
C ASP A 65 -1.47 17.20 -7.39
N CYS A 66 -1.93 15.96 -7.12
CA CYS A 66 -2.19 14.98 -8.16
C CYS A 66 -3.49 15.26 -8.89
N ASP A 67 -3.61 14.80 -10.14
CA ASP A 67 -4.83 14.96 -10.95
C ASP A 67 -5.89 13.90 -10.63
N VAL A 68 -5.45 12.71 -10.21
CA VAL A 68 -6.32 11.59 -9.84
C VAL A 68 -5.71 10.84 -8.65
N LEU A 69 -6.53 10.55 -7.65
CA LEU A 69 -6.20 9.64 -6.56
C LEU A 69 -7.17 8.47 -6.56
N THR A 70 -6.66 7.25 -6.51
CA THR A 70 -7.49 6.05 -6.36
C THR A 70 -7.25 5.37 -5.02
N THR A 71 -8.30 4.83 -4.42
CA THR A 71 -8.21 4.02 -3.20
C THR A 71 -9.29 2.95 -3.17
N SER A 72 -9.17 2.00 -2.25
CA SER A 72 -10.13 0.91 -2.07
C SER A 72 -10.59 0.88 -0.61
N SER A 73 -11.89 1.11 -0.39
CA SER A 73 -12.44 1.25 0.95
C SER A 73 -12.23 0.02 1.85
N TYR A 74 -12.18 -1.20 1.30
CA TYR A 74 -11.92 -2.41 2.08
C TYR A 74 -10.52 -2.43 2.74
N LYS A 75 -9.57 -1.60 2.25
CA LYS A 75 -8.25 -1.44 2.88
C LYS A 75 -8.29 -0.56 4.11
N TRP A 76 -9.30 0.28 4.25
CA TRP A 76 -9.52 1.20 5.36
C TRP A 76 -10.89 0.98 6.01
N TYR A 77 -11.21 -0.32 6.26
CA TYR A 77 -12.32 -0.84 7.07
C TYR A 77 -13.72 -0.69 6.46
N GLY A 78 -13.81 -0.30 5.19
CA GLY A 78 -15.07 -0.18 4.45
C GLY A 78 -15.40 -1.44 3.64
N PRO A 79 -16.49 -1.39 2.86
CA PRO A 79 -16.89 -2.47 1.95
C PRO A 79 -15.95 -2.57 0.74
N HIS A 80 -16.08 -3.64 -0.05
CA HIS A 80 -15.34 -3.82 -1.30
C HIS A 80 -15.82 -2.85 -2.37
N ALA A 81 -15.21 -1.66 -2.40
CA ALA A 81 -15.47 -0.63 -3.41
C ALA A 81 -14.20 0.14 -3.73
N GLY A 82 -14.06 0.52 -4.99
CA GLY A 82 -13.05 1.49 -5.45
C GLY A 82 -13.59 2.92 -5.34
N ILE A 83 -12.74 3.83 -4.93
CA ILE A 83 -13.03 5.26 -4.85
C ILE A 83 -11.98 5.99 -5.68
N MET A 84 -12.42 6.96 -6.45
CA MET A 84 -11.55 7.79 -7.26
C MET A 84 -11.89 9.27 -7.00
N TRP A 85 -10.90 10.01 -6.55
CA TRP A 85 -10.91 11.47 -6.59
C TRP A 85 -10.30 11.95 -7.90
N VAL A 86 -10.90 12.94 -8.52
CA VAL A 86 -10.42 13.56 -9.76
C VAL A 86 -10.39 15.07 -9.53
N GLU A 87 -9.30 15.72 -9.93
CA GLU A 87 -9.18 17.16 -9.88
C GLU A 87 -10.36 17.80 -10.66
N PRO A 88 -11.08 18.79 -10.08
CA PRO A 88 -12.30 19.31 -10.67
C PRO A 88 -12.17 19.81 -12.12
N GLY A 89 -11.11 20.55 -12.45
CA GLY A 89 -10.89 21.06 -13.82
C GLY A 89 -10.59 19.93 -14.82
N LEU A 90 -9.87 18.89 -14.37
CA LEU A 90 -9.71 17.68 -15.15
C LEU A 90 -11.04 17.00 -15.39
N LEU A 91 -11.86 16.79 -14.34
CA LEU A 91 -13.14 16.13 -14.43
C LEU A 91 -14.07 16.82 -15.44
N GLU A 92 -14.11 18.15 -15.45
CA GLU A 92 -14.88 18.94 -16.41
C GLU A 92 -14.38 18.79 -17.85
N SER A 93 -13.09 18.52 -18.06
CA SER A 93 -12.47 18.35 -19.38
C SER A 93 -12.64 16.95 -19.96
N LEU A 94 -13.05 15.97 -19.14
CA LEU A 94 -13.20 14.59 -19.59
C LEU A 94 -14.42 14.37 -20.46
N SER A 95 -14.28 13.53 -21.47
CA SER A 95 -15.38 13.04 -22.31
C SER A 95 -15.48 11.52 -22.20
N PRO A 96 -16.01 10.98 -21.10
CA PRO A 96 -16.04 9.54 -20.86
C PRO A 96 -16.99 8.82 -21.83
N TYR A 97 -16.63 7.58 -22.18
CA TYR A 97 -17.55 6.69 -22.88
C TYR A 97 -18.65 6.25 -21.92
N LYS A 98 -19.85 6.82 -22.09
CA LYS A 98 -21.00 6.59 -21.22
C LYS A 98 -22.27 6.36 -22.02
N VAL A 99 -23.29 5.80 -21.36
CA VAL A 99 -24.62 5.70 -21.95
C VAL A 99 -25.25 7.09 -22.06
N ARG A 100 -26.05 7.29 -23.12
CA ARG A 100 -26.61 8.59 -23.46
C ARG A 100 -27.40 9.29 -22.35
N PRO A 101 -28.17 8.60 -21.47
CA PRO A 101 -28.89 9.24 -20.38
C PRO A 101 -28.04 9.56 -19.14
N ALA A 102 -26.77 9.12 -19.06
CA ALA A 102 -25.90 9.46 -17.95
C ALA A 102 -25.54 10.95 -17.94
N PRO A 103 -25.33 11.57 -16.77
CA PRO A 103 -24.96 12.98 -16.67
C PRO A 103 -23.74 13.35 -17.53
N ASP A 104 -23.71 14.57 -18.05
CA ASP A 104 -22.61 15.07 -18.87
C ASP A 104 -21.52 15.76 -18.05
N ALA A 105 -21.75 16.01 -16.77
CA ALA A 105 -20.81 16.72 -15.89
C ALA A 105 -20.80 16.12 -14.48
N GLY A 106 -19.74 16.47 -13.74
CA GLY A 106 -19.54 16.06 -12.36
C GLY A 106 -19.26 14.57 -12.21
N PRO A 107 -19.19 14.05 -10.97
CA PRO A 107 -18.86 12.65 -10.69
C PRO A 107 -19.81 11.65 -11.34
N GLY A 108 -21.10 12.04 -11.55
CA GLY A 108 -22.10 11.20 -12.21
C GLY A 108 -21.76 10.84 -13.65
N SER A 109 -20.91 11.61 -14.33
CA SER A 109 -20.43 11.31 -15.69
C SER A 109 -19.54 10.08 -15.75
N LEU A 110 -18.91 9.71 -14.63
CA LEU A 110 -18.01 8.56 -14.48
C LEU A 110 -18.66 7.37 -13.76
N GLN A 111 -19.93 7.50 -13.34
CA GLN A 111 -20.66 6.43 -12.68
C GLN A 111 -21.56 5.68 -13.67
N TYR A 112 -21.50 4.35 -13.62
CA TYR A 112 -22.28 3.49 -14.49
C TYR A 112 -23.37 2.76 -13.71
N GLY A 113 -24.62 3.13 -13.97
CA GLY A 113 -25.80 2.49 -13.37
C GLY A 113 -26.14 3.01 -11.97
N THR A 114 -27.01 2.26 -11.28
CA THR A 114 -27.48 2.59 -9.94
C THR A 114 -26.37 2.37 -8.93
N PRO A 115 -26.04 3.38 -8.09
CA PRO A 115 -25.03 3.21 -7.04
C PRO A 115 -25.44 2.14 -6.01
N SER A 116 -24.45 1.46 -5.42
CA SER A 116 -24.64 0.64 -4.21
C SER A 116 -24.80 1.55 -3.00
N TRP A 117 -26.04 1.89 -2.66
CA TRP A 117 -26.33 2.81 -1.55
C TRP A 117 -25.86 2.26 -0.21
N GLU A 118 -26.01 0.96 0.02
CA GLU A 118 -25.50 0.23 1.18
C GLU A 118 -23.96 0.27 1.23
N GLY A 119 -23.31 0.15 0.07
CA GLY A 119 -21.87 0.31 -0.05
C GLY A 119 -21.41 1.72 0.29
N LEU A 120 -22.11 2.75 -0.22
CA LEU A 120 -21.78 4.14 0.07
C LEU A 120 -21.96 4.46 1.56
N ALA A 121 -23.03 3.96 2.20
CA ALA A 121 -23.21 4.11 3.65
C ALA A 121 -22.10 3.44 4.46
N GLY A 122 -21.62 2.27 4.01
CA GLY A 122 -20.46 1.60 4.63
C GLY A 122 -19.15 2.35 4.44
N ILE A 123 -18.94 2.97 3.27
CA ILE A 123 -17.77 3.84 3.00
C ILE A 123 -17.79 5.06 3.93
N ASP A 124 -18.94 5.73 4.04
CA ASP A 124 -19.13 6.89 4.91
C ASP A 124 -18.81 6.54 6.38
N ALA A 125 -19.37 5.43 6.86
CA ALA A 125 -19.10 4.95 8.22
C ALA A 125 -17.62 4.63 8.47
N ALA A 126 -16.92 4.04 7.49
CA ALA A 126 -15.49 3.76 7.58
C ALA A 126 -14.65 5.05 7.57
N ALA A 127 -15.02 6.03 6.76
CA ALA A 127 -14.36 7.34 6.75
C ALA A 127 -14.56 8.07 8.09
N CYS A 128 -15.78 8.08 8.63
CA CYS A 128 -16.06 8.64 9.96
C CYS A 128 -15.24 7.94 11.04
N PHE A 129 -15.15 6.62 11.03
CA PHE A 129 -14.31 5.86 11.98
C PHE A 129 -12.85 6.31 11.94
N LEU A 130 -12.25 6.44 10.75
CA LEU A 130 -10.87 6.90 10.63
C LEU A 130 -10.67 8.33 11.13
N LEU A 131 -11.63 9.22 10.86
CA LEU A 131 -11.58 10.61 11.31
C LEU A 131 -11.77 10.70 12.84
N ASP A 132 -12.63 9.87 13.43
CA ASP A 132 -12.88 9.81 14.86
C ASP A 132 -11.66 9.26 15.63
N VAL A 133 -10.97 8.25 15.09
CA VAL A 133 -9.72 7.73 15.66
C VAL A 133 -8.59 8.74 15.51
N GLY A 134 -8.53 9.43 14.36
CA GLY A 134 -7.45 10.33 13.97
C GLY A 134 -6.38 9.64 13.13
N LEU A 135 -6.17 10.13 11.90
CA LEU A 135 -5.21 9.52 10.97
C LEU A 135 -3.76 9.66 11.45
N GLU A 136 -3.43 10.75 12.11
CA GLU A 136 -2.12 10.97 12.73
C GLU A 136 -1.88 10.00 13.89
N GLU A 137 -2.90 9.73 14.69
CA GLU A 137 -2.85 8.77 15.81
C GLU A 137 -2.66 7.33 15.27
N ILE A 138 -3.38 6.98 14.20
CA ILE A 138 -3.21 5.70 13.52
C ILE A 138 -1.77 5.58 13.01
N ALA A 139 -1.26 6.59 12.31
CA ALA A 139 0.09 6.59 11.76
C ALA A 139 1.15 6.46 12.86
N ALA A 140 0.99 7.15 13.98
CA ALA A 140 1.91 7.05 15.14
C ALA A 140 1.89 5.65 15.76
N HIS A 141 0.68 5.12 16.04
CA HIS A 141 0.48 3.78 16.58
C HIS A 141 1.12 2.69 15.72
N GLU A 142 0.90 2.76 14.42
CA GLU A 142 1.42 1.78 13.47
C GLU A 142 2.94 1.90 13.29
N THR A 143 3.47 3.12 13.26
CA THR A 143 4.92 3.36 13.11
C THR A 143 5.71 2.81 14.30
N GLU A 144 5.22 3.00 15.53
CA GLU A 144 5.85 2.48 16.74
C GLU A 144 5.95 0.94 16.71
N ARG A 145 4.87 0.27 16.38
CA ARG A 145 4.83 -1.20 16.31
C ARG A 145 5.59 -1.76 15.13
N PHE A 146 5.58 -1.02 14.04
CA PHE A 146 6.37 -1.38 12.85
C PHE A 146 7.89 -1.28 13.12
N ALA A 147 8.34 -0.24 13.81
CA ALA A 147 9.73 -0.13 14.24
C ALA A 147 10.13 -1.31 15.13
N ARG A 148 9.30 -1.65 16.14
CA ARG A 148 9.52 -2.81 17.01
C ARG A 148 9.60 -4.13 16.22
N LEU A 149 8.70 -4.33 15.24
CA LEU A 149 8.72 -5.51 14.38
C LEU A 149 10.01 -5.59 13.56
N LEU A 150 10.38 -4.47 12.93
CA LEU A 150 11.55 -4.38 12.07
C LEU A 150 12.85 -4.65 12.86
N ASP A 151 13.01 -3.99 14.01
CA ASP A 151 14.17 -4.17 14.89
C ASP A 151 14.25 -5.62 15.38
N GLY A 152 13.13 -6.19 15.83
CA GLY A 152 13.09 -7.57 16.29
C GLY A 152 13.42 -8.60 15.20
N LEU A 153 12.98 -8.39 13.95
CA LEU A 153 13.36 -9.26 12.84
C LEU A 153 14.86 -9.17 12.50
N HIS A 154 15.47 -7.99 12.65
CA HIS A 154 16.91 -7.84 12.47
C HIS A 154 17.76 -8.55 13.52
N GLU A 155 17.21 -8.78 14.72
CA GLU A 155 17.89 -9.51 15.81
C GLU A 155 17.81 -11.04 15.65
N ILE A 156 16.99 -11.57 14.74
CA ILE A 156 16.84 -13.02 14.53
C ILE A 156 17.84 -13.48 13.48
N ASP A 157 18.86 -14.24 13.90
CA ASP A 157 19.81 -14.86 12.98
C ASP A 157 19.08 -15.74 11.95
N GLY A 158 19.47 -15.64 10.68
CA GLY A 158 18.83 -16.40 9.60
C GLY A 158 17.58 -15.74 9.00
N VAL A 159 17.18 -14.58 9.48
CA VAL A 159 16.14 -13.75 8.87
C VAL A 159 16.76 -12.63 8.04
N ARG A 160 16.27 -12.42 6.83
CA ARG A 160 16.65 -11.29 5.97
C ARG A 160 15.42 -10.41 5.71
N VAL A 161 15.40 -9.21 6.24
CA VAL A 161 14.39 -8.21 5.88
C VAL A 161 14.68 -7.67 4.47
N VAL A 162 13.65 -7.56 3.66
CA VAL A 162 13.71 -7.13 2.27
C VAL A 162 13.27 -5.67 2.13
N GLY A 163 14.01 -4.89 1.35
CA GLY A 163 13.72 -3.48 1.13
C GLY A 163 14.41 -2.56 2.14
N PRO A 164 13.84 -1.38 2.45
CA PRO A 164 14.44 -0.44 3.41
C PRO A 164 14.62 -1.05 4.79
N GLN A 165 15.72 -0.67 5.46
CA GLN A 165 16.14 -1.25 6.74
C GLN A 165 15.74 -0.39 7.95
N ASP A 166 15.00 0.70 7.73
CA ASP A 166 14.47 1.58 8.77
C ASP A 166 12.94 1.70 8.66
N ALA A 167 12.33 2.25 9.67
CA ALA A 167 10.87 2.45 9.74
C ALA A 167 10.43 3.85 9.28
N ALA A 168 11.37 4.75 8.95
CA ALA A 168 11.06 6.12 8.57
C ALA A 168 10.40 6.16 7.17
N ASP A 169 9.42 7.03 7.03
CA ASP A 169 8.71 7.32 5.77
C ASP A 169 8.21 6.06 5.03
N ARG A 170 7.68 5.10 5.81
CA ARG A 170 7.12 3.85 5.29
C ARG A 170 5.69 3.63 5.75
N ALA A 171 4.89 2.98 4.91
CA ALA A 171 3.73 2.25 5.38
C ALA A 171 4.19 1.02 6.20
N PRO A 172 3.43 0.59 7.21
CA PRO A 172 3.85 -0.42 8.17
C PRO A 172 3.76 -1.85 7.58
N THR A 173 4.44 -2.05 6.46
CA THR A 173 4.48 -3.32 5.71
C THR A 173 5.92 -3.64 5.33
N LEU A 174 6.33 -4.89 5.52
CA LEU A 174 7.63 -5.40 5.14
C LEU A 174 7.53 -6.81 4.55
N MET A 175 8.56 -7.18 3.83
CA MET A 175 8.81 -8.57 3.43
C MET A 175 10.08 -9.09 4.10
N PHE A 176 10.11 -10.39 4.39
CA PHE A 176 11.29 -11.05 4.94
C PHE A 176 11.42 -12.49 4.43
N GLU A 177 12.62 -13.02 4.46
CA GLU A 177 12.95 -14.41 4.19
C GLU A 177 13.54 -15.08 5.42
N VAL A 178 13.36 -16.40 5.51
CA VAL A 178 14.02 -17.26 6.50
C VAL A 178 14.96 -18.21 5.75
N ALA A 179 16.23 -18.20 6.15
CA ALA A 179 17.26 -18.98 5.49
C ALA A 179 16.91 -20.47 5.38
N GLY A 180 17.03 -21.02 4.17
CA GLY A 180 16.77 -22.43 3.88
C GLY A 180 15.30 -22.84 3.84
N LYS A 181 14.37 -21.89 3.89
CA LYS A 181 12.92 -22.18 3.81
C LYS A 181 12.25 -21.38 2.70
N SER A 182 11.29 -21.99 2.01
CA SER A 182 10.45 -21.25 1.07
C SER A 182 9.47 -20.35 1.81
N PRO A 183 9.05 -19.22 1.21
CA PRO A 183 8.05 -18.33 1.80
C PRO A 183 6.76 -19.05 2.21
N ALA A 184 6.27 -19.95 1.37
CA ALA A 184 5.08 -20.75 1.64
C ALA A 184 5.25 -21.64 2.88
N ALA A 185 6.38 -22.35 3.02
CA ALA A 185 6.65 -23.18 4.19
C ALA A 185 6.75 -22.36 5.48
N VAL A 186 7.32 -21.15 5.42
CA VAL A 186 7.36 -20.23 6.57
C VAL A 186 5.95 -19.77 6.95
N ALA A 187 5.13 -19.39 5.95
CA ALA A 187 3.75 -18.96 6.20
C ALA A 187 2.90 -20.08 6.84
N GLU A 188 3.03 -21.32 6.38
CA GLU A 188 2.36 -22.49 6.99
C GLU A 188 2.78 -22.70 8.45
N LEU A 189 4.09 -22.66 8.75
CA LEU A 189 4.60 -22.82 10.11
C LEU A 189 4.14 -21.69 11.05
N LEU A 190 4.06 -20.46 10.54
CA LEU A 190 3.53 -19.32 11.29
C LEU A 190 2.02 -19.45 11.52
N ALA A 191 1.27 -19.96 10.53
CA ALA A 191 -0.16 -20.24 10.70
C ALA A 191 -0.43 -21.29 11.76
N ASP A 192 0.40 -22.35 11.86
CA ASP A 192 0.34 -23.34 12.95
C ASP A 192 0.58 -22.69 14.33
N ALA A 193 1.40 -21.65 14.40
CA ALA A 193 1.62 -20.84 15.60
C ALA A 193 0.52 -19.76 15.81
N GLN A 194 -0.57 -19.80 15.02
CA GLN A 194 -1.67 -18.83 15.04
C GLN A 194 -1.21 -17.40 14.74
N VAL A 195 -0.24 -17.25 13.84
CA VAL A 195 0.24 -15.97 13.33
C VAL A 195 -0.07 -15.91 11.84
N ALA A 196 -0.91 -14.94 11.44
CA ALA A 196 -1.30 -14.74 10.06
C ALA A 196 -0.30 -13.82 9.34
N VAL A 197 0.29 -14.35 8.29
CA VAL A 197 1.13 -13.62 7.33
C VAL A 197 0.69 -13.95 5.91
N TRP A 198 1.27 -13.30 4.91
CA TRP A 198 1.08 -13.66 3.51
C TRP A 198 2.43 -14.03 2.89
N ASP A 199 2.46 -14.92 1.93
CA ASP A 199 3.64 -15.30 1.16
C ASP A 199 3.46 -14.97 -0.32
N GLY A 200 4.57 -14.99 -1.07
CA GLY A 200 4.58 -14.76 -2.51
C GLY A 200 4.96 -13.33 -2.91
N HIS A 201 4.74 -13.02 -4.17
CA HIS A 201 5.10 -11.72 -4.77
C HIS A 201 4.09 -10.59 -4.53
N ASN A 202 2.93 -10.86 -3.93
CA ASN A 202 1.90 -9.88 -3.56
C ASN A 202 1.46 -8.96 -4.72
N TYR A 203 1.34 -9.50 -5.95
CA TYR A 203 1.09 -8.80 -7.22
C TYR A 203 2.19 -7.80 -7.63
N ALA A 204 3.33 -7.78 -6.95
CA ALA A 204 4.46 -6.90 -7.23
C ALA A 204 5.61 -7.63 -7.95
N VAL A 205 5.28 -8.48 -8.93
CA VAL A 205 6.22 -9.38 -9.64
C VAL A 205 7.47 -8.63 -10.12
N GLU A 206 7.29 -7.48 -10.79
CA GLU A 206 8.39 -6.69 -11.32
C GLU A 206 9.30 -6.09 -10.24
N ALA A 207 8.80 -5.98 -9.00
CA ALA A 207 9.61 -5.49 -7.88
C ALA A 207 10.46 -6.59 -7.24
N MET A 208 10.15 -7.86 -7.45
CA MET A 208 10.86 -8.97 -6.80
C MET A 208 12.33 -9.03 -7.22
N ILE A 209 12.61 -8.97 -8.52
CA ILE A 209 13.98 -9.06 -9.05
C ILE A 209 14.90 -7.95 -8.51
N PRO A 210 14.56 -6.65 -8.59
CA PRO A 210 15.40 -5.60 -8.00
C PRO A 210 15.49 -5.65 -6.47
N LEU A 211 14.56 -6.34 -5.79
CA LEU A 211 14.65 -6.61 -4.36
C LEU A 211 15.52 -7.84 -4.02
N GLY A 212 16.05 -8.53 -5.02
CA GLY A 212 16.87 -9.73 -4.86
C GLY A 212 16.06 -10.96 -4.43
N LEU A 213 14.81 -11.03 -4.85
CA LEU A 213 13.89 -12.14 -4.62
C LEU A 213 13.61 -12.93 -5.90
N ASP A 214 13.17 -14.16 -5.74
CA ASP A 214 12.58 -14.90 -6.85
C ASP A 214 11.24 -14.27 -7.25
N ALA A 215 11.00 -14.18 -8.56
CA ALA A 215 9.82 -13.50 -9.10
C ALA A 215 8.51 -14.27 -8.83
N GLU A 216 8.57 -15.60 -8.74
CA GLU A 216 7.41 -16.46 -8.50
C GLU A 216 7.18 -16.69 -6.99
N ASP A 217 8.27 -16.99 -6.27
CA ASP A 217 8.21 -17.33 -4.85
C ASP A 217 8.04 -16.10 -3.94
N GLY A 218 8.59 -14.95 -4.32
CA GLY A 218 8.53 -13.71 -3.53
C GLY A 218 9.16 -13.87 -2.15
N ALA A 219 8.47 -13.40 -1.11
CA ALA A 219 8.88 -13.53 0.29
C ALA A 219 7.66 -13.54 1.22
N VAL A 220 7.88 -13.76 2.52
CA VAL A 220 6.83 -13.61 3.53
C VAL A 220 6.58 -12.14 3.78
N ARG A 221 5.31 -11.73 3.78
CA ARG A 221 4.90 -10.36 4.05
C ARG A 221 4.14 -10.25 5.37
N ALA A 222 4.58 -9.33 6.23
CA ALA A 222 3.89 -8.93 7.45
C ALA A 222 3.54 -7.45 7.41
N GLY A 223 2.47 -7.08 8.11
CA GLY A 223 2.01 -5.70 8.21
C GLY A 223 1.33 -5.41 9.53
N ILE A 224 1.41 -4.15 9.94
CA ILE A 224 0.76 -3.61 11.14
C ILE A 224 -0.50 -2.86 10.72
N SER A 225 -1.49 -2.86 11.57
CA SER A 225 -2.76 -2.15 11.39
C SER A 225 -3.19 -1.50 12.71
N VAL A 226 -4.18 -0.61 12.66
CA VAL A 226 -4.68 0.14 13.83
C VAL A 226 -5.04 -0.74 15.04
N TYR A 227 -5.42 -1.99 14.82
CA TYR A 227 -5.77 -2.95 15.88
C TYR A 227 -4.62 -3.87 16.30
N THR A 228 -3.44 -3.77 15.68
CA THR A 228 -2.27 -4.57 16.06
C THR A 228 -1.73 -4.10 17.40
N THR A 229 -1.52 -5.03 18.32
CA THR A 229 -0.96 -4.76 19.65
C THR A 229 0.53 -5.11 19.74
N ASP A 230 1.21 -4.63 20.77
CA ASP A 230 2.60 -5.03 21.06
C ASP A 230 2.72 -6.55 21.26
N HIS A 231 1.70 -7.16 21.87
CA HIS A 231 1.64 -8.61 22.05
C HIS A 231 1.57 -9.37 20.72
N ASP A 232 0.86 -8.85 19.71
CA ASP A 232 0.82 -9.46 18.40
C ASP A 232 2.18 -9.41 17.70
N VAL A 233 2.91 -8.29 17.85
CA VAL A 233 4.28 -8.16 17.34
C VAL A 233 5.21 -9.15 18.04
N ASP A 234 5.16 -9.24 19.38
CA ASP A 234 5.99 -10.17 20.15
C ASP A 234 5.70 -11.63 19.77
N ARG A 235 4.43 -11.98 19.54
CA ARG A 235 4.05 -13.32 19.08
C ARG A 235 4.61 -13.64 17.70
N LEU A 236 4.56 -12.69 16.77
CA LEU A 236 5.16 -12.89 15.44
C LEU A 236 6.67 -13.10 15.56
N LEU A 237 7.38 -12.26 16.32
CA LEU A 237 8.83 -12.36 16.49
C LEU A 237 9.23 -13.71 17.13
N ALA A 238 8.54 -14.13 18.19
CA ALA A 238 8.79 -15.42 18.82
C ALA A 238 8.52 -16.59 17.85
N ALA A 239 7.43 -16.53 17.08
CA ALA A 239 7.11 -17.57 16.11
C ALA A 239 8.12 -17.64 14.96
N VAL A 240 8.64 -16.49 14.48
CA VAL A 240 9.69 -16.44 13.44
C VAL A 240 10.98 -17.06 13.97
N ALA A 241 11.40 -16.74 15.21
CA ALA A 241 12.57 -17.34 15.84
C ALA A 241 12.41 -18.87 15.94
N ASP A 242 11.27 -19.36 16.40
CA ASP A 242 10.96 -20.80 16.43
C ASP A 242 11.00 -21.46 15.05
N VAL A 243 10.54 -20.76 14.02
CA VAL A 243 10.54 -21.26 12.63
C VAL A 243 11.97 -21.39 12.11
N VAL A 244 12.87 -20.45 12.43
CA VAL A 244 14.29 -20.55 12.03
C VAL A 244 14.92 -21.84 12.52
N ASP A 245 14.67 -22.23 13.76
CA ASP A 245 15.25 -23.40 14.42
C ASP A 245 14.62 -24.75 13.98
N ARG A 246 13.44 -24.73 13.37
CA ARG A 246 12.77 -25.97 12.91
C ARG A 246 13.46 -26.54 11.66
N PRO A 247 13.75 -27.83 11.61
CA PRO A 247 14.21 -28.47 10.39
C PRO A 247 13.14 -28.41 9.30
N VAL A 248 13.55 -28.20 8.05
CA VAL A 248 12.63 -28.36 6.90
C VAL A 248 12.22 -29.82 6.83
N SER A 249 10.93 -30.12 6.97
CA SER A 249 10.41 -31.46 6.72
C SER A 249 10.66 -31.82 5.25
N ALA A 250 11.36 -32.93 5.04
CA ALA A 250 11.69 -33.42 3.70
C ALA A 250 10.44 -33.89 2.95
#